data_b53a6c3cca644103c7fdf8979c06b7e0
#
_entry.id   b53a6c3cca644103c7fdf8979c06b7e0
#
_cell.length_a   1.000
_cell.length_b   1.000
_cell.length_c   1.000
_cell.angle_alpha   90.00
_cell.angle_beta   90.00
_cell.angle_gamma   90.00
#
_symmetry.space_group_name_H-M   'P 1'
#
loop_
_entity.id
_entity.type
_entity.pdbx_description
1 polymer ?
#
loop_
_entity_poly.entity_id
_entity_poly.type
_entity_poly.pdbx_seq_one_letter_code
_entity_poly.pdbx_strand_id
1 'polypeptide(L)'
;LPALRVKTVVNLFFEDSTRTRVSFEVAAKRLSADVINFSAKGSSVSKGESLKDTALTLEAMGADAVVIRHGSSGAPHRLAHSGWIGGSVVNAGDGTHEHPTQALLDAFTMRRHLAGGTGDLEGRRVTIVGDVLHSRVARSNVLLLATLGAEVTLVAPPTLLPVGVETWPCATSYDLDAALPKSD
;
A
#
# COMPACT_ATOMS: atom_id res chain seq x y z
N LEU A 1 -18.72 -9.39 -10.68
CA LEU A 1 -18.25 -8.88 -11.98
C LEU A 1 -17.22 -9.85 -12.56
N PRO A 2 -17.34 -10.33 -13.82
CA PRO A 2 -16.42 -11.32 -14.39
C PRO A 2 -15.14 -10.67 -15.01
N ALA A 3 -14.68 -9.56 -14.46
CA ALA A 3 -13.57 -8.79 -15.04
C ALA A 3 -12.23 -9.54 -15.04
N LEU A 4 -12.03 -10.47 -14.11
CA LEU A 4 -10.83 -11.29 -14.00
C LEU A 4 -11.12 -12.79 -14.21
N ARG A 5 -12.17 -13.10 -14.95
CA ARG A 5 -12.49 -14.50 -15.28
C ARG A 5 -11.32 -15.17 -15.99
N VAL A 6 -10.98 -16.41 -15.62
CA VAL A 6 -9.84 -17.20 -16.09
C VAL A 6 -8.45 -16.59 -15.80
N LYS A 7 -8.38 -15.58 -14.90
CA LYS A 7 -7.14 -15.01 -14.42
C LYS A 7 -6.78 -15.58 -13.05
N THR A 8 -5.49 -15.80 -12.82
CA THR A 8 -4.95 -16.28 -11.56
C THR A 8 -4.27 -15.13 -10.81
N VAL A 9 -4.79 -14.82 -9.63
CA VAL A 9 -4.22 -13.80 -8.71
C VAL A 9 -3.53 -14.51 -7.56
N VAL A 10 -2.26 -14.20 -7.33
CA VAL A 10 -1.49 -14.76 -6.21
C VAL A 10 -1.32 -13.71 -5.12
N ASN A 11 -1.79 -14.01 -3.91
CA ASN A 11 -1.48 -13.23 -2.71
C ASN A 11 -0.16 -13.75 -2.10
N LEU A 12 0.93 -13.01 -2.32
CA LEU A 12 2.28 -13.35 -1.89
C LEU A 12 2.66 -12.54 -0.64
N PHE A 13 2.43 -13.10 0.54
CA PHE A 13 2.60 -12.40 1.81
C PHE A 13 3.78 -12.94 2.61
N PHE A 14 4.82 -12.10 2.79
CA PHE A 14 5.98 -12.36 3.63
C PHE A 14 5.82 -11.81 5.05
N GLU A 15 4.83 -10.93 5.27
CA GLU A 15 4.45 -10.43 6.58
C GLU A 15 3.02 -10.87 6.92
N ASP A 16 2.75 -11.10 8.20
CA ASP A 16 1.41 -11.42 8.67
C ASP A 16 0.48 -10.21 8.49
N SER A 17 -0.61 -10.42 7.79
CA SER A 17 -1.66 -9.41 7.62
C SER A 17 -2.98 -10.08 7.25
N THR A 18 -3.81 -10.30 8.24
CA THR A 18 -5.13 -10.92 8.01
C THR A 18 -6.04 -10.02 7.18
N ARG A 19 -6.17 -8.74 7.58
CA ARG A 19 -7.07 -7.80 6.90
C ARG A 19 -6.69 -7.61 5.43
N THR A 20 -5.44 -7.28 5.15
CA THR A 20 -4.98 -7.00 3.78
C THR A 20 -5.09 -8.24 2.90
N ARG A 21 -4.61 -9.40 3.37
CA ARG A 21 -4.70 -10.65 2.60
C ARG A 21 -6.14 -11.04 2.27
N VAL A 22 -7.01 -11.03 3.27
CA VAL A 22 -8.42 -11.41 3.07
C VAL A 22 -9.15 -10.42 2.17
N SER A 23 -8.87 -9.10 2.29
CA SER A 23 -9.49 -8.11 1.42
C SER A 23 -9.12 -8.29 -0.05
N PHE A 24 -7.86 -8.58 -0.36
CA PHE A 24 -7.43 -8.89 -1.73
C PHE A 24 -8.00 -10.21 -2.23
N GLU A 25 -8.03 -11.24 -1.39
CA GLU A 25 -8.67 -12.52 -1.74
C GLU A 25 -10.14 -12.34 -2.11
N VAL A 26 -10.90 -11.63 -1.26
CA VAL A 26 -12.32 -11.36 -1.51
C VAL A 26 -12.51 -10.52 -2.77
N ALA A 27 -11.68 -9.50 -2.98
CA ALA A 27 -11.75 -8.63 -4.16
C ALA A 27 -11.53 -9.43 -5.45
N ALA A 28 -10.47 -10.25 -5.51
CA ALA A 28 -10.17 -11.08 -6.66
C ALA A 28 -11.29 -12.09 -6.96
N LYS A 29 -11.81 -12.79 -5.94
CA LYS A 29 -12.95 -13.71 -6.08
C LYS A 29 -14.21 -13.02 -6.57
N ARG A 30 -14.52 -11.82 -6.08
CA ARG A 30 -15.67 -11.03 -6.56
C ARG A 30 -15.53 -10.57 -8.01
N LEU A 31 -14.30 -10.49 -8.50
CA LEU A 31 -13.99 -10.22 -9.91
C LEU A 31 -13.88 -11.51 -10.75
N SER A 32 -14.19 -12.67 -10.15
CA SER A 32 -14.18 -14.00 -10.79
C SER A 32 -12.78 -14.51 -11.14
N ALA A 33 -11.75 -14.09 -10.42
CA ALA A 33 -10.41 -14.66 -10.53
C ALA A 33 -10.26 -15.94 -9.70
N ASP A 34 -9.39 -16.83 -10.14
CA ASP A 34 -8.82 -17.87 -9.29
C ASP A 34 -7.79 -17.24 -8.35
N VAL A 35 -7.76 -17.67 -7.08
CA VAL A 35 -6.90 -17.07 -6.06
C VAL A 35 -6.02 -18.12 -5.42
N ILE A 36 -4.70 -17.85 -5.43
CA ILE A 36 -3.71 -18.63 -4.71
C ILE A 36 -3.20 -17.77 -3.54
N ASN A 37 -3.34 -18.28 -2.32
CA ASN A 37 -2.76 -17.65 -1.14
C ASN A 37 -1.43 -18.34 -0.81
N PHE A 38 -0.33 -17.59 -0.93
CA PHE A 38 1.00 -18.02 -0.56
C PHE A 38 1.42 -17.32 0.74
N SER A 39 1.88 -18.09 1.71
CA SER A 39 2.48 -17.58 2.94
C SER A 39 3.93 -18.02 3.02
N ALA A 40 4.83 -17.08 3.30
CA ALA A 40 6.25 -17.39 3.49
C ALA A 40 6.49 -18.33 4.68
N LYS A 41 5.66 -18.22 5.74
CA LYS A 41 5.70 -19.15 6.88
C LYS A 41 5.22 -20.53 6.46
N GLY A 42 6.09 -21.53 6.64
CA GLY A 42 5.77 -22.93 6.27
C GLY A 42 5.96 -23.27 4.80
N SER A 43 6.48 -22.35 3.99
CA SER A 43 6.88 -22.59 2.59
C SER A 43 8.39 -22.80 2.45
N SER A 44 8.86 -23.04 1.21
CA SER A 44 10.30 -23.13 0.88
C SER A 44 11.08 -21.85 1.20
N VAL A 45 10.43 -20.70 1.30
CA VAL A 45 11.03 -19.43 1.75
C VAL A 45 11.63 -19.57 3.15
N SER A 46 10.98 -20.30 4.05
CA SER A 46 11.53 -20.59 5.39
C SER A 46 12.80 -21.43 5.36
N LYS A 47 13.11 -22.06 4.22
CA LYS A 47 14.32 -22.86 3.96
C LYS A 47 15.38 -22.09 3.17
N GLY A 48 15.19 -20.77 2.97
CA GLY A 48 16.18 -19.92 2.28
C GLY A 48 15.89 -19.67 0.79
N GLU A 49 14.71 -20.03 0.27
CA GLU A 49 14.30 -19.67 -1.10
C GLU A 49 14.24 -18.16 -1.27
N SER A 50 14.82 -17.66 -2.35
CA SER A 50 14.84 -16.23 -2.64
C SER A 50 13.52 -15.74 -3.23
N LEU A 51 13.26 -14.42 -3.15
CA LEU A 51 12.11 -13.78 -3.82
C LEU A 51 12.11 -14.09 -5.33
N LYS A 52 13.29 -14.20 -5.96
CA LYS A 52 13.42 -14.53 -7.37
C LYS A 52 12.92 -15.95 -7.66
N ASP A 53 13.35 -16.94 -6.88
CA ASP A 53 12.97 -18.33 -7.11
C ASP A 53 11.47 -18.53 -6.88
N THR A 54 10.92 -17.90 -5.83
CA THR A 54 9.48 -17.87 -5.58
C THR A 54 8.74 -17.24 -6.76
N ALA A 55 9.20 -16.11 -7.28
CA ALA A 55 8.58 -15.41 -8.40
C ALA A 55 8.57 -16.26 -9.68
N LEU A 56 9.70 -16.87 -10.04
CA LEU A 56 9.80 -17.73 -11.22
C LEU A 56 8.90 -18.97 -11.10
N THR A 57 8.74 -19.50 -9.89
CA THR A 57 7.82 -20.62 -9.63
C THR A 57 6.37 -20.20 -9.85
N LEU A 58 5.97 -19.03 -9.34
CA LEU A 58 4.61 -18.50 -9.53
C LEU A 58 4.31 -18.15 -10.99
N GLU A 59 5.29 -17.61 -11.70
CA GLU A 59 5.20 -17.37 -13.16
C GLU A 59 4.97 -18.68 -13.92
N ALA A 60 5.75 -19.72 -13.62
CA ALA A 60 5.60 -21.02 -14.24
C ALA A 60 4.23 -21.69 -13.92
N MET A 61 3.59 -21.32 -12.82
CA MET A 61 2.24 -21.75 -12.45
C MET A 61 1.12 -20.92 -13.11
N GLY A 62 1.47 -19.91 -13.93
CA GLY A 62 0.52 -19.10 -14.67
C GLY A 62 -0.10 -17.97 -13.86
N ALA A 63 0.65 -17.34 -12.96
CA ALA A 63 0.19 -16.15 -12.22
C ALA A 63 0.03 -14.95 -13.16
N ASP A 64 -1.20 -14.47 -13.35
CA ASP A 64 -1.51 -13.25 -14.12
C ASP A 64 -1.27 -11.97 -13.30
N ALA A 65 -1.42 -12.05 -11.98
CA ALA A 65 -1.14 -10.94 -11.07
C ALA A 65 -0.63 -11.44 -9.73
N VAL A 66 0.31 -10.70 -9.15
CA VAL A 66 0.87 -10.96 -7.82
C VAL A 66 0.62 -9.77 -6.91
N VAL A 67 -0.12 -9.98 -5.84
CA VAL A 67 -0.31 -9.03 -4.74
C VAL A 67 0.74 -9.34 -3.68
N ILE A 68 1.76 -8.50 -3.58
CA ILE A 68 2.90 -8.74 -2.70
C ILE A 68 2.90 -7.83 -1.48
N ARG A 69 3.13 -8.42 -0.29
CA ARG A 69 3.48 -7.71 0.94
C ARG A 69 4.79 -8.24 1.48
N HIS A 70 5.75 -7.33 1.71
CA HIS A 70 7.12 -7.70 2.06
C HIS A 70 7.71 -6.79 3.13
N GLY A 71 8.55 -7.34 4.02
CA GLY A 71 9.23 -6.57 5.06
C GLY A 71 10.36 -5.67 4.54
N SER A 72 10.87 -5.93 3.34
CA SER A 72 11.91 -5.10 2.73
C SER A 72 11.32 -4.05 1.82
N SER A 73 11.67 -2.79 2.05
CA SER A 73 11.32 -1.66 1.18
C SER A 73 11.85 -1.88 -0.24
N GLY A 74 11.03 -1.61 -1.25
CA GLY A 74 11.38 -1.77 -2.67
C GLY A 74 11.20 -3.19 -3.23
N ALA A 75 10.85 -4.20 -2.43
CA ALA A 75 10.67 -5.57 -2.92
C ALA A 75 9.60 -5.69 -4.01
N PRO A 76 8.40 -5.08 -3.91
CA PRO A 76 7.41 -5.07 -4.97
C PRO A 76 7.90 -4.37 -6.24
N HIS A 77 8.61 -3.25 -6.10
CA HIS A 77 9.19 -2.53 -7.23
C HIS A 77 10.21 -3.40 -7.98
N ARG A 78 11.11 -4.04 -7.22
CA ARG A 78 12.08 -4.98 -7.80
C ARG A 78 11.38 -6.13 -8.53
N LEU A 79 10.33 -6.71 -7.94
CA LEU A 79 9.57 -7.78 -8.56
C LEU A 79 8.95 -7.34 -9.89
N ALA A 80 8.34 -6.15 -9.91
CA ALA A 80 7.69 -5.59 -11.10
C ALA A 80 8.65 -5.28 -12.27
N HIS A 81 9.92 -4.95 -11.97
CA HIS A 81 10.90 -4.51 -12.99
C HIS A 81 11.98 -5.56 -13.27
N SER A 82 11.97 -6.70 -12.60
CA SER A 82 13.01 -7.72 -12.73
C SER A 82 12.84 -8.63 -13.96
N GLY A 83 11.65 -8.66 -14.56
CA GLY A 83 11.29 -9.63 -15.58
C GLY A 83 11.07 -11.06 -15.05
N TRP A 84 10.99 -11.25 -13.70
CA TRP A 84 10.72 -12.56 -13.11
C TRP A 84 9.24 -12.94 -13.16
N ILE A 85 8.36 -11.96 -13.29
CA ILE A 85 6.91 -12.11 -13.46
C ILE A 85 6.51 -11.33 -14.72
N GLY A 86 5.81 -11.97 -15.63
CA GLY A 86 5.21 -11.33 -16.81
C GLY A 86 3.87 -10.65 -16.51
N GLY A 87 3.25 -11.02 -15.41
CA GLY A 87 1.98 -10.48 -14.95
C GLY A 87 2.09 -9.15 -14.19
N SER A 88 0.96 -8.64 -13.72
CA SER A 88 0.88 -7.40 -12.93
C SER A 88 1.36 -7.60 -11.49
N VAL A 89 2.05 -6.61 -10.93
CA VAL A 89 2.47 -6.61 -9.51
C VAL A 89 1.75 -5.50 -8.76
N VAL A 90 1.08 -5.86 -7.66
CA VAL A 90 0.36 -4.94 -6.77
C VAL A 90 1.07 -4.88 -5.43
N ASN A 91 1.52 -3.70 -5.02
CA ASN A 91 2.14 -3.48 -3.71
C ASN A 91 1.08 -3.41 -2.61
N ALA A 92 1.04 -4.41 -1.72
CA ALA A 92 0.17 -4.48 -0.55
C ALA A 92 0.90 -4.07 0.75
N GLY A 93 2.00 -3.36 0.64
CA GLY A 93 2.83 -2.84 1.72
C GLY A 93 4.23 -3.41 1.74
N ASP A 94 5.24 -2.53 1.69
CA ASP A 94 6.65 -2.91 1.71
C ASP A 94 7.46 -2.11 2.73
N GLY A 95 8.03 -2.78 3.71
CA GLY A 95 8.85 -2.19 4.76
C GLY A 95 8.21 -0.97 5.42
N THR A 96 8.97 0.13 5.51
CA THR A 96 8.51 1.46 5.92
C THR A 96 8.27 2.39 4.72
N HIS A 97 8.26 1.84 3.49
CA HIS A 97 8.32 2.60 2.25
C HIS A 97 6.93 2.96 1.74
N GLU A 98 6.12 2.00 1.30
CA GLU A 98 4.84 2.28 0.62
C GLU A 98 3.73 1.29 1.01
N HIS A 99 2.50 1.78 1.01
CA HIS A 99 1.26 0.99 1.04
C HIS A 99 0.19 1.67 0.16
N PRO A 100 0.36 1.66 -1.16
CA PRO A 100 -0.46 2.47 -2.08
C PRO A 100 -1.95 2.13 -1.99
N THR A 101 -2.29 0.86 -1.85
CA THR A 101 -3.68 0.42 -1.77
C THR A 101 -4.38 0.84 -0.47
N GLN A 102 -3.62 1.04 0.62
CA GLN A 102 -4.16 1.62 1.85
C GLN A 102 -4.46 3.11 1.64
N ALA A 103 -3.57 3.85 1.01
CA ALA A 103 -3.82 5.27 0.70
C ALA A 103 -5.05 5.45 -0.20
N LEU A 104 -5.25 4.56 -1.20
CA LEU A 104 -6.46 4.57 -2.04
C LEU A 104 -7.73 4.30 -1.21
N LEU A 105 -7.67 3.37 -0.24
CA LEU A 105 -8.79 3.10 0.68
C LEU A 105 -9.09 4.30 1.57
N ASP A 106 -8.06 4.94 2.11
CA ASP A 106 -8.19 6.12 2.96
C ASP A 106 -8.78 7.29 2.15
N ALA A 107 -8.26 7.57 0.96
CA ALA A 107 -8.78 8.59 0.06
C ALA A 107 -10.24 8.32 -0.34
N PHE A 108 -10.60 7.06 -0.63
CA PHE A 108 -11.99 6.67 -0.90
C PHE A 108 -12.90 6.99 0.29
N THR A 109 -12.45 6.69 1.50
CA THR A 109 -13.19 6.95 2.74
C THR A 109 -13.35 8.45 2.97
N MET A 110 -12.26 9.22 2.84
CA MET A 110 -12.30 10.69 2.97
C MET A 110 -13.24 11.33 1.95
N ARG A 111 -13.15 10.95 0.68
CA ARG A 111 -14.07 11.45 -0.37
C ARG A 111 -15.53 11.16 -0.02
N ARG A 112 -15.81 9.99 0.51
CA ARG A 112 -17.18 9.62 0.88
C ARG A 112 -17.74 10.49 2.02
N HIS A 113 -16.92 10.86 2.98
CA HIS A 113 -17.34 11.60 4.17
C HIS A 113 -17.23 13.12 3.99
N LEU A 114 -16.19 13.61 3.33
CA LEU A 114 -15.90 15.04 3.22
C LEU A 114 -16.45 15.66 1.92
N ALA A 115 -16.61 14.87 0.86
CA ALA A 115 -17.01 15.35 -0.46
C ALA A 115 -18.25 14.65 -1.02
N GLY A 116 -19.08 14.04 -0.19
CA GLY A 116 -20.32 13.37 -0.60
C GLY A 116 -20.13 12.17 -1.54
N GLY A 117 -18.91 11.64 -1.63
CA GLY A 117 -18.56 10.45 -2.41
C GLY A 117 -18.28 10.69 -3.90
N THR A 118 -18.62 11.84 -4.44
CA THR A 118 -18.48 12.18 -5.88
C THR A 118 -17.50 13.33 -6.14
N GLY A 119 -17.22 14.16 -5.13
CA GLY A 119 -16.23 15.23 -5.20
C GLY A 119 -14.80 14.72 -5.11
N ASP A 120 -13.84 15.60 -5.31
CA ASP A 120 -12.42 15.40 -5.03
C ASP A 120 -12.05 15.85 -3.61
N LEU A 121 -10.77 15.87 -3.30
CA LEU A 121 -10.25 16.34 -2.02
C LEU A 121 -9.53 17.69 -2.16
N GLU A 122 -9.72 18.39 -3.27
CA GLU A 122 -9.07 19.67 -3.51
C GLU A 122 -9.39 20.67 -2.40
N GLY A 123 -8.34 21.29 -1.84
CA GLY A 123 -8.42 22.25 -0.76
C GLY A 123 -8.81 21.66 0.61
N ARG A 124 -9.01 20.35 0.72
CA ARG A 124 -9.23 19.69 2.02
C ARG A 124 -7.96 19.62 2.83
N ARG A 125 -8.06 19.92 4.12
CA ARG A 125 -6.92 19.92 5.04
C ARG A 125 -6.89 18.65 5.87
N VAL A 126 -5.89 17.81 5.62
CA VAL A 126 -5.73 16.51 6.27
C VAL A 126 -4.50 16.54 7.18
N THR A 127 -4.70 16.22 8.44
CA THR A 127 -3.61 16.09 9.41
C THR A 127 -3.32 14.62 9.71
N ILE A 128 -2.06 14.21 9.49
CA ILE A 128 -1.57 12.87 9.83
C ILE A 128 -0.71 12.99 11.09
N VAL A 129 -1.08 12.28 12.16
CA VAL A 129 -0.46 12.38 13.48
C VAL A 129 0.23 11.08 13.85
N GLY A 130 1.47 11.15 14.33
CA GLY A 130 2.16 10.02 14.96
C GLY A 130 3.54 9.73 14.39
N ASP A 131 3.96 8.46 14.42
CA ASP A 131 5.26 8.02 13.91
C ASP A 131 5.29 7.98 12.38
N VAL A 132 5.68 9.08 11.76
CA VAL A 132 5.79 9.21 10.31
C VAL A 132 7.02 8.49 9.77
N LEU A 133 8.11 8.46 10.54
CA LEU A 133 9.38 7.86 10.14
C LEU A 133 9.22 6.39 9.76
N HIS A 134 8.44 5.63 10.52
CA HIS A 134 8.24 4.20 10.30
C HIS A 134 6.90 3.86 9.63
N SER A 135 6.11 4.87 9.27
CA SER A 135 4.77 4.67 8.69
C SER A 135 4.78 4.70 7.17
N ARG A 136 4.76 3.54 6.54
CA ARG A 136 4.51 3.41 5.10
C ARG A 136 3.15 3.97 4.68
N VAL A 137 2.16 3.95 5.59
CA VAL A 137 0.82 4.48 5.33
C VAL A 137 0.85 6.01 5.25
N ALA A 138 1.55 6.68 6.19
CA ALA A 138 1.71 8.14 6.16
C ALA A 138 2.37 8.59 4.84
N ARG A 139 3.46 7.93 4.42
CA ARG A 139 4.15 8.24 3.17
C ARG A 139 3.23 8.13 1.96
N SER A 140 2.56 7.01 1.78
CA SER A 140 1.64 6.82 0.64
C SER A 140 0.47 7.78 0.68
N ASN A 141 -0.08 8.10 1.86
CA ASN A 141 -1.15 9.09 1.99
C ASN A 141 -0.69 10.50 1.62
N VAL A 142 0.50 10.94 2.05
CA VAL A 142 1.03 12.25 1.66
C VAL A 142 1.06 12.40 0.14
N LEU A 143 1.61 11.40 -0.56
CA LEU A 143 1.72 11.44 -2.02
C LEU A 143 0.35 11.43 -2.72
N LEU A 144 -0.54 10.54 -2.30
CA LEU A 144 -1.86 10.41 -2.94
C LEU A 144 -2.75 11.63 -2.66
N LEU A 145 -2.81 12.09 -1.40
CA LEU A 145 -3.65 13.21 -1.01
C LEU A 145 -3.20 14.51 -1.68
N ALA A 146 -1.89 14.76 -1.77
CA ALA A 146 -1.36 15.87 -2.53
C ALA A 146 -1.73 15.79 -4.02
N THR A 147 -1.67 14.59 -4.61
CA THR A 147 -2.12 14.37 -6.01
C THR A 147 -3.60 14.67 -6.19
N LEU A 148 -4.42 14.43 -5.16
CA LEU A 148 -5.86 14.73 -5.14
C LEU A 148 -6.18 16.18 -4.73
N GLY A 149 -5.16 17.05 -4.61
CA GLY A 149 -5.32 18.47 -4.29
C GLY A 149 -5.55 18.79 -2.81
N ALA A 150 -5.42 17.81 -1.91
CA ALA A 150 -5.53 18.04 -0.48
C ALA A 150 -4.25 18.66 0.10
N GLU A 151 -4.42 19.51 1.11
CA GLU A 151 -3.33 20.09 1.92
C GLU A 151 -3.03 19.16 3.09
N VAL A 152 -1.85 18.54 3.10
CA VAL A 152 -1.45 17.59 4.13
C VAL A 152 -0.54 18.25 5.15
N THR A 153 -0.81 18.05 6.44
CA THR A 153 0.07 18.42 7.55
C THR A 153 0.46 17.16 8.33
N LEU A 154 1.76 16.95 8.49
CA LEU A 154 2.30 15.91 9.36
C LEU A 154 2.56 16.47 10.75
N VAL A 155 2.03 15.83 11.78
CA VAL A 155 2.28 16.20 13.18
C VAL A 155 2.98 15.07 13.89
N ALA A 156 4.25 15.29 14.23
CA ALA A 156 5.08 14.30 14.93
C ALA A 156 6.22 15.01 15.69
N PRO A 157 6.77 14.39 16.74
CA PRO A 157 8.05 14.84 17.32
C PRO A 157 9.16 14.83 16.25
N PRO A 158 10.19 15.69 16.36
CA PRO A 158 11.29 15.74 15.39
C PRO A 158 11.97 14.39 15.15
N THR A 159 12.06 13.55 16.17
CA THR A 159 12.68 12.22 16.12
C THR A 159 11.86 11.19 15.34
N LEU A 160 10.58 11.46 15.07
CA LEU A 160 9.65 10.60 14.34
C LEU A 160 9.28 11.16 12.94
N LEU A 161 9.96 12.19 12.49
CA LEU A 161 9.92 12.66 11.12
C LEU A 161 11.12 12.11 10.33
N PRO A 162 10.91 11.62 9.09
CA PRO A 162 12.01 11.16 8.27
C PRO A 162 12.93 12.28 7.83
N VAL A 163 14.21 11.98 7.67
CA VAL A 163 15.17 12.91 7.04
C VAL A 163 14.69 13.21 5.62
N GLY A 164 14.70 14.48 5.23
CA GLY A 164 14.24 14.91 3.92
C GLY A 164 12.72 15.11 3.82
N VAL A 165 11.99 15.07 4.93
CA VAL A 165 10.52 15.30 4.94
C VAL A 165 10.12 16.66 4.34
N GLU A 166 11.02 17.64 4.38
CA GLU A 166 10.86 18.96 3.78
C GLU A 166 10.72 18.93 2.26
N THR A 167 11.10 17.82 1.62
CA THR A 167 10.93 17.61 0.17
C THR A 167 9.59 16.98 -0.18
N TRP A 168 8.81 16.55 0.82
CA TRP A 168 7.51 15.97 0.59
C TRP A 168 6.45 17.04 0.35
N PRO A 169 5.40 16.74 -0.42
CA PRO A 169 4.32 17.69 -0.70
C PRO A 169 3.38 17.84 0.51
N CYS A 170 3.91 18.28 1.65
CA CYS A 170 3.16 18.47 2.89
C CYS A 170 3.82 19.51 3.80
N ALA A 171 3.05 20.04 4.74
CA ALA A 171 3.58 20.80 5.85
C ALA A 171 3.94 19.91 7.03
N THR A 172 4.79 20.39 7.93
CA THR A 172 5.10 19.70 9.20
C THR A 172 4.80 20.60 10.39
N SER A 173 4.37 20.01 11.49
CA SER A 173 4.15 20.69 12.78
C SER A 173 4.55 19.77 13.93
N TYR A 174 4.93 20.38 15.04
CA TYR A 174 5.19 19.71 16.31
C TYR A 174 4.06 19.94 17.32
N ASP A 175 3.11 20.81 16.97
CA ASP A 175 2.00 21.24 17.82
C ASP A 175 0.70 20.68 17.30
N LEU A 176 0.20 19.65 18.00
CA LEU A 176 -1.04 18.97 17.66
C LEU A 176 -2.26 19.88 17.89
N ASP A 177 -2.26 20.60 19.01
CA ASP A 177 -3.40 21.44 19.40
C ASP A 177 -3.59 22.61 18.43
N ALA A 178 -2.51 23.13 17.86
CA ALA A 178 -2.56 24.15 16.82
C ALA A 178 -2.94 23.61 15.43
N ALA A 179 -2.71 22.32 15.15
CA ALA A 179 -2.98 21.70 13.86
C ALA A 179 -4.43 21.19 13.73
N LEU A 180 -4.95 20.52 14.76
CA LEU A 180 -6.27 19.88 14.73
C LEU A 180 -7.44 20.81 14.37
N PRO A 181 -7.54 22.04 14.93
CA PRO A 181 -8.65 22.94 14.60
C PRO A 181 -8.67 23.40 13.13
N LYS A 182 -7.59 23.18 12.41
CA LYS A 182 -7.45 23.57 11.00
C LYS A 182 -7.78 22.42 10.04
N SER A 183 -8.04 21.23 10.56
CA SER A 183 -8.32 20.02 9.77
C SER A 183 -9.82 19.87 9.47
N ASP A 184 -10.16 19.25 8.35
CA ASP A 184 -11.53 18.97 7.91
C ASP A 184 -12.11 17.65 8.44
#